data_a969b51d254cd1a62cfb9f89935bc0c4
#
_entry.id   a969b51d254cd1a62cfb9f89935bc0c4
#
_cell.length_a   1.000
_cell.length_b   1.000
_cell.length_c   1.000
_cell.angle_alpha   90.00
_cell.angle_beta   90.00
_cell.angle_gamma   90.00
#
_symmetry.space_group_name_H-M   'P 1'
#
loop_
_entity.id
_entity.type
_entity.pdbx_description
1 polymer ?
#
loop_
_entity_poly.entity_id
_entity_poly.type
_entity_poly.pdbx_seq_one_letter_code
_entity_poly.pdbx_strand_id
1 'polypeptide(L)'
;MVNIKMNNEHLQRSILWSSLTSLGSYVKLNISIDEHQVLDQLSQFNDNWCPYNTHHEFINRWGLPITSKSGDIMDICHLENYSYLQEYHDKNINESEFSVPTEVYYAIPEIKKVVDIFSPDIGRVHLLKVDKGGYFPPHRDFIGYSPEYFRIICVFGNCSETDYVQMLHDQPFRPSSSNLYFVNFQLNHSVFSFTDGLYNLIITVKLNERTHNLILSHSGLSTL
;
A
#
# COMPACT_ATOMS: atom_id res chain seq x y z
N MET A 1 30.83 -23.13 -5.81
CA MET A 1 29.65 -22.87 -6.64
C MET A 1 28.42 -23.30 -5.86
N VAL A 2 27.63 -22.36 -5.33
CA VAL A 2 26.38 -22.66 -4.65
C VAL A 2 25.33 -22.92 -5.74
N ASN A 3 24.88 -24.15 -5.87
CA ASN A 3 23.80 -24.52 -6.77
C ASN A 3 22.47 -24.02 -6.17
N ILE A 4 22.08 -22.79 -6.51
CA ILE A 4 20.74 -22.28 -6.21
C ILE A 4 19.79 -22.93 -7.21
N LYS A 5 19.18 -24.07 -6.82
CA LYS A 5 17.97 -24.52 -7.49
C LYS A 5 16.89 -23.49 -7.20
N MET A 6 16.70 -22.52 -8.10
CA MET A 6 15.52 -21.67 -8.05
C MET A 6 14.30 -22.57 -8.22
N ASN A 7 13.38 -22.54 -7.27
CA ASN A 7 12.08 -23.17 -7.38
C ASN A 7 11.34 -22.51 -8.56
N ASN A 8 10.59 -23.29 -9.36
CA ASN A 8 9.83 -22.78 -10.52
C ASN A 8 8.93 -21.61 -10.17
N GLU A 9 8.37 -21.59 -8.98
CA GLU A 9 7.54 -20.50 -8.46
C GLU A 9 8.33 -19.19 -8.27
N HIS A 10 9.57 -19.28 -7.79
CA HIS A 10 10.45 -18.12 -7.64
C HIS A 10 10.85 -17.53 -9.00
N LEU A 11 11.14 -18.39 -9.98
CA LEU A 11 11.46 -17.97 -11.33
C LEU A 11 10.27 -17.26 -11.98
N GLN A 12 9.08 -17.84 -11.87
CA GLN A 12 7.85 -17.26 -12.39
C GLN A 12 7.57 -15.89 -11.77
N ARG A 13 7.65 -15.74 -10.45
CA ARG A 13 7.50 -14.44 -9.78
C ARG A 13 8.53 -13.42 -10.25
N SER A 14 9.79 -13.83 -10.44
CA SER A 14 10.84 -12.93 -10.94
C SER A 14 10.54 -12.43 -12.35
N ILE A 15 10.00 -13.26 -13.22
CA ILE A 15 9.57 -12.87 -14.57
C ILE A 15 8.43 -11.86 -14.50
N LEU A 16 7.39 -12.15 -13.74
CA LEU A 16 6.23 -11.26 -13.57
C LEU A 16 6.65 -9.91 -12.99
N TRP A 17 7.52 -9.92 -11.96
CA TRP A 17 8.03 -8.71 -11.34
C TRP A 17 8.88 -7.88 -12.31
N SER A 18 9.78 -8.51 -13.03
CA SER A 18 10.60 -7.84 -14.05
C SER A 18 9.75 -7.22 -15.16
N SER A 19 8.68 -7.91 -15.56
CA SER A 19 7.69 -7.37 -16.50
C SER A 19 7.02 -6.11 -15.97
N LEU A 20 6.52 -6.11 -14.74
CA LEU A 20 5.88 -4.93 -14.14
C LEU A 20 6.87 -3.76 -14.00
N THR A 21 8.08 -4.02 -13.51
CA THR A 21 9.08 -2.98 -13.27
C THR A 21 9.71 -2.42 -14.55
N SER A 22 9.62 -3.15 -15.66
CA SER A 22 10.01 -2.66 -16.99
C SER A 22 9.08 -1.55 -17.51
N LEU A 23 7.87 -1.45 -16.98
CA LEU A 23 6.94 -0.36 -17.32
C LEU A 23 7.35 0.98 -16.69
N GLY A 24 8.22 0.96 -15.66
CA GLY A 24 8.70 2.12 -14.95
C GLY A 24 8.74 1.94 -13.43
N SER A 25 9.16 2.98 -12.73
CA SER A 25 9.16 3.02 -11.27
C SER A 25 7.74 3.02 -10.69
N TYR A 26 6.78 3.49 -11.46
CA TYR A 26 5.35 3.48 -11.15
C TYR A 26 4.53 3.45 -12.44
N VAL A 27 3.29 3.00 -12.32
CA VAL A 27 2.32 2.96 -13.43
C VAL A 27 0.98 3.48 -12.93
N LYS A 28 0.45 4.52 -13.57
CA LYS A 28 -0.93 4.98 -13.33
C LYS A 28 -1.91 3.95 -13.86
N LEU A 29 -2.91 3.59 -13.06
CA LEU A 29 -3.97 2.69 -13.46
C LEU A 29 -5.22 3.48 -13.86
N ASN A 30 -5.99 2.94 -14.81
CA ASN A 30 -7.29 3.48 -15.19
C ASN A 30 -8.38 3.11 -14.17
N ILE A 31 -8.06 3.35 -12.89
CA ILE A 31 -8.91 3.11 -11.73
C ILE A 31 -8.80 4.32 -10.83
N SER A 32 -9.93 4.81 -10.34
CA SER A 32 -9.99 5.95 -9.41
C SER A 32 -11.09 5.77 -8.37
N ILE A 33 -11.00 6.54 -7.29
CA ILE A 33 -12.02 6.69 -6.26
C ILE A 33 -12.69 8.05 -6.38
N ASP A 34 -13.93 8.17 -5.88
CA ASP A 34 -14.52 9.46 -5.57
C ASP A 34 -14.05 9.91 -4.17
N GLU A 35 -13.05 10.80 -4.13
CA GLU A 35 -12.44 11.22 -2.85
C GLU A 35 -13.41 11.97 -1.94
N HIS A 36 -14.38 12.71 -2.51
CA HIS A 36 -15.38 13.43 -1.70
C HIS A 36 -16.24 12.45 -0.92
N GLN A 37 -16.70 11.37 -1.57
CA GLN A 37 -17.45 10.33 -0.89
C GLN A 37 -16.60 9.61 0.15
N VAL A 38 -15.32 9.31 -0.17
CA VAL A 38 -14.40 8.66 0.78
C VAL A 38 -14.20 9.55 2.01
N LEU A 39 -13.87 10.83 1.84
CA LEU A 39 -13.59 11.76 2.94
C LEU A 39 -14.82 11.97 3.82
N ASP A 40 -16.02 12.11 3.23
CA ASP A 40 -17.28 12.22 3.97
C ASP A 40 -17.49 10.99 4.86
N GLN A 41 -17.34 9.80 4.30
CA GLN A 41 -17.53 8.54 5.04
C GLN A 41 -16.40 8.25 6.04
N LEU A 42 -15.18 8.72 5.80
CA LEU A 42 -14.08 8.58 6.75
C LEU A 42 -14.31 9.33 8.05
N SER A 43 -15.13 10.39 8.04
CA SER A 43 -15.41 11.20 9.23
C SER A 43 -16.02 10.38 10.38
N GLN A 44 -16.74 9.30 10.10
CA GLN A 44 -17.31 8.40 11.11
C GLN A 44 -16.26 7.57 11.87
N PHE A 45 -15.02 7.51 11.37
CA PHE A 45 -13.94 6.74 11.95
C PHE A 45 -12.85 7.60 12.61
N ASN A 46 -13.15 8.85 12.94
CA ASN A 46 -12.16 9.78 13.50
C ASN A 46 -11.48 9.26 14.77
N ASP A 47 -12.17 8.50 15.60
CA ASP A 47 -11.65 7.94 16.85
C ASP A 47 -10.94 6.59 16.68
N ASN A 48 -10.92 6.04 15.48
CA ASN A 48 -10.36 4.71 15.19
C ASN A 48 -8.94 4.76 14.59
N TRP A 49 -8.41 5.94 14.34
CA TRP A 49 -7.05 6.08 13.82
C TRP A 49 -6.00 5.72 14.88
N CYS A 50 -5.17 4.74 14.60
CA CYS A 50 -4.07 4.36 15.47
C CYS A 50 -2.75 4.98 15.02
N PRO A 51 -1.82 5.31 15.94
CA PRO A 51 -0.48 5.73 15.57
C PRO A 51 0.19 4.68 14.69
N TYR A 52 0.69 5.09 13.53
CA TYR A 52 1.37 4.20 12.61
C TYR A 52 2.88 4.21 12.90
N ASN A 53 3.45 3.05 13.25
CA ASN A 53 4.82 2.89 13.70
C ASN A 53 5.13 3.64 15.02
N THR A 54 4.71 3.05 16.12
CA THR A 54 4.79 3.61 17.47
C THR A 54 6.22 3.75 18.04
N HIS A 55 7.24 3.20 17.35
CA HIS A 55 8.64 3.32 17.79
C HIS A 55 9.26 4.68 17.55
N HIS A 56 8.59 5.51 16.74
CA HIS A 56 9.03 6.86 16.47
C HIS A 56 8.02 7.82 17.07
N GLU A 57 8.34 8.40 18.21
CA GLU A 57 7.54 9.47 18.80
C GLU A 57 7.42 10.66 17.85
N PHE A 58 6.23 11.29 17.82
CA PHE A 58 5.98 12.60 17.16
C PHE A 58 6.12 12.64 15.63
N ILE A 59 5.80 11.56 14.93
CA ILE A 59 5.89 11.57 13.47
C ILE A 59 4.59 11.86 12.73
N ASN A 60 3.51 12.20 13.44
CA ASN A 60 2.19 12.59 12.89
C ASN A 60 1.70 11.69 11.75
N ARG A 61 1.81 10.37 11.96
CA ARG A 61 1.33 9.32 11.06
C ARG A 61 0.31 8.46 11.75
N TRP A 62 -0.77 8.19 11.05
CA TRP A 62 -1.89 7.41 11.57
C TRP A 62 -2.29 6.34 10.57
N GLY A 63 -2.73 5.21 11.06
CA GLY A 63 -3.23 4.10 10.25
C GLY A 63 -4.67 3.78 10.60
N LEU A 64 -5.44 3.38 9.60
CA LEU A 64 -6.78 2.84 9.73
C LEU A 64 -6.89 1.57 8.89
N PRO A 65 -7.09 0.38 9.49
CA PRO A 65 -7.12 -0.87 8.75
C PRO A 65 -8.44 -1.02 7.98
N ILE A 66 -8.32 -1.25 6.68
CA ILE A 66 -9.43 -1.67 5.79
C ILE A 66 -9.60 -3.18 5.87
N THR A 67 -8.48 -3.90 5.95
CA THR A 67 -8.44 -5.31 6.29
C THR A 67 -7.48 -5.51 7.45
N SER A 68 -7.73 -6.51 8.28
CA SER A 68 -6.89 -6.87 9.42
C SER A 68 -6.78 -8.38 9.56
N LYS A 69 -6.08 -8.84 10.58
CA LYS A 69 -5.95 -10.26 10.85
C LYS A 69 -7.25 -10.88 11.38
N SER A 70 -7.95 -10.16 12.23
CA SER A 70 -9.20 -10.61 12.88
C SER A 70 -10.48 -10.06 12.22
N GLY A 71 -10.37 -9.02 11.39
CA GLY A 71 -11.49 -8.22 10.92
C GLY A 71 -11.86 -7.07 11.89
N ASP A 72 -11.14 -6.92 12.99
CA ASP A 72 -11.35 -5.83 13.94
C ASP A 72 -10.66 -4.55 13.44
N ILE A 73 -11.37 -3.42 13.51
CA ILE A 73 -10.84 -2.08 13.16
C ILE A 73 -9.75 -1.60 14.13
N MET A 74 -9.74 -2.12 15.35
CA MET A 74 -8.72 -1.78 16.35
C MET A 74 -7.46 -2.63 16.23
N ASP A 75 -7.43 -3.55 15.27
CA ASP A 75 -6.26 -4.38 15.01
C ASP A 75 -5.09 -3.53 14.50
N ILE A 76 -3.87 -3.98 14.76
CA ILE A 76 -2.66 -3.24 14.37
C ILE A 76 -2.52 -3.28 12.84
N CYS A 77 -2.47 -2.11 12.20
CA CYS A 77 -2.32 -2.01 10.75
C CYS A 77 -0.85 -1.97 10.26
N HIS A 78 0.12 -1.90 11.16
CA HIS A 78 1.54 -1.88 10.83
C HIS A 78 2.23 -3.19 11.23
N LEU A 79 2.85 -3.90 10.27
CA LEU A 79 3.45 -5.22 10.52
C LEU A 79 4.58 -5.21 11.55
N GLU A 80 5.39 -4.15 11.59
CA GLU A 80 6.46 -4.05 12.59
C GLU A 80 5.91 -4.05 14.01
N ASN A 81 4.72 -3.50 14.24
CA ASN A 81 4.12 -3.51 15.55
C ASN A 81 3.79 -4.94 16.02
N TYR A 82 3.49 -5.86 15.11
CA TYR A 82 3.30 -7.27 15.47
C TYR A 82 4.59 -7.96 15.89
N SER A 83 5.73 -7.59 15.31
CA SER A 83 7.02 -8.20 15.66
C SER A 83 7.44 -7.94 17.11
N TYR A 84 6.84 -6.95 17.77
CA TYR A 84 7.08 -6.64 19.18
C TYR A 84 6.09 -7.30 20.12
N LEU A 85 5.01 -7.89 19.61
CA LEU A 85 4.13 -8.71 20.43
C LEU A 85 4.81 -10.05 20.70
N GLN A 86 4.91 -10.46 21.97
CA GLN A 86 5.62 -11.67 22.38
C GLN A 86 5.15 -12.93 21.65
N GLU A 87 3.86 -13.00 21.30
CA GLU A 87 3.26 -14.11 20.57
C GLU A 87 3.70 -14.23 19.09
N TYR A 88 4.30 -13.16 18.53
CA TYR A 88 4.77 -13.08 17.13
C TYR A 88 6.28 -12.98 17.00
N HIS A 89 7.02 -12.99 18.11
CA HIS A 89 8.45 -12.68 18.16
C HIS A 89 9.33 -13.55 17.24
N ASP A 90 8.90 -14.75 16.91
CA ASP A 90 9.64 -15.70 16.08
C ASP A 90 8.82 -16.16 14.83
N LYS A 91 7.73 -15.47 14.50
CA LYS A 91 6.88 -15.84 13.37
C LYS A 91 7.16 -14.96 12.18
N ASN A 92 7.36 -15.58 11.01
CA ASN A 92 7.26 -14.88 9.73
C ASN A 92 5.80 -14.48 9.52
N ILE A 93 5.48 -13.21 9.77
CA ILE A 93 4.15 -12.66 9.56
C ILE A 93 3.94 -12.47 8.07
N ASN A 94 2.92 -13.15 7.52
CA ASN A 94 2.60 -13.07 6.11
C ASN A 94 1.51 -12.02 5.87
N GLU A 95 1.65 -11.22 4.83
CA GLU A 95 0.65 -10.22 4.41
C GLU A 95 -0.76 -10.84 4.21
N SER A 96 -0.85 -12.10 3.75
CA SER A 96 -2.14 -12.79 3.56
C SER A 96 -2.95 -13.00 4.85
N GLU A 97 -2.29 -12.97 6.02
CA GLU A 97 -2.98 -13.11 7.30
C GLU A 97 -3.86 -11.89 7.64
N PHE A 98 -3.65 -10.75 6.94
CA PHE A 98 -4.33 -9.48 7.18
C PHE A 98 -5.39 -9.16 6.13
N SER A 99 -5.98 -10.18 5.49
CA SER A 99 -6.94 -10.01 4.41
C SER A 99 -8.42 -10.03 4.85
N VAL A 100 -8.70 -10.12 6.16
CA VAL A 100 -10.07 -10.14 6.67
C VAL A 100 -10.65 -8.71 6.67
N PRO A 101 -11.77 -8.44 5.98
CA PRO A 101 -12.36 -7.10 5.92
C PRO A 101 -12.81 -6.60 7.29
N THR A 102 -12.53 -5.33 7.59
CA THR A 102 -13.04 -4.61 8.76
C THR A 102 -14.37 -3.92 8.45
N GLU A 103 -14.97 -3.27 9.45
CA GLU A 103 -16.17 -2.45 9.23
C GLU A 103 -15.91 -1.27 8.28
N VAL A 104 -14.67 -0.72 8.22
CA VAL A 104 -14.29 0.36 7.30
C VAL A 104 -14.45 -0.06 5.84
N TYR A 105 -14.07 -1.30 5.50
CA TYR A 105 -14.24 -1.84 4.16
C TYR A 105 -15.71 -1.84 3.72
N TYR A 106 -16.64 -2.18 4.63
CA TYR A 106 -18.06 -2.23 4.31
C TYR A 106 -18.71 -0.83 4.30
N ALA A 107 -18.22 0.08 5.14
CA ALA A 107 -18.79 1.41 5.29
C ALA A 107 -18.40 2.39 4.18
N ILE A 108 -17.31 2.12 3.44
CA ILE A 108 -16.81 3.01 2.39
C ILE A 108 -16.85 2.30 1.01
N PRO A 109 -17.98 2.39 0.27
CA PRO A 109 -18.18 1.68 -0.99
C PRO A 109 -17.10 1.96 -2.05
N GLU A 110 -16.57 3.17 -2.12
CA GLU A 110 -15.50 3.52 -3.06
C GLU A 110 -14.19 2.77 -2.77
N ILE A 111 -13.83 2.61 -1.50
CA ILE A 111 -12.68 1.78 -1.09
C ILE A 111 -12.97 0.32 -1.39
N LYS A 112 -14.14 -0.18 -1.00
CA LYS A 112 -14.57 -1.54 -1.28
C LYS A 112 -14.45 -1.86 -2.78
N LYS A 113 -14.98 -0.99 -3.64
CA LYS A 113 -14.95 -1.13 -5.10
C LYS A 113 -13.54 -1.37 -5.64
N VAL A 114 -12.56 -0.58 -5.19
CA VAL A 114 -11.18 -0.69 -5.68
C VAL A 114 -10.43 -1.88 -5.08
N VAL A 115 -10.72 -2.24 -3.82
CA VAL A 115 -10.13 -3.42 -3.17
C VAL A 115 -10.64 -4.71 -3.82
N ASP A 116 -11.93 -4.77 -4.16
CA ASP A 116 -12.56 -5.94 -4.79
C ASP A 116 -11.94 -6.30 -6.15
N ILE A 117 -11.37 -5.33 -6.88
CA ILE A 117 -10.68 -5.58 -8.15
C ILE A 117 -9.52 -6.57 -7.95
N PHE A 118 -8.81 -6.45 -6.83
CA PHE A 118 -7.65 -7.28 -6.53
C PHE A 118 -7.98 -8.54 -5.71
N SER A 119 -9.19 -8.64 -5.16
CA SER A 119 -9.64 -9.84 -4.43
C SER A 119 -9.69 -11.08 -5.36
N PRO A 120 -9.34 -12.29 -4.91
CA PRO A 120 -8.96 -12.66 -3.55
C PRO A 120 -7.44 -12.51 -3.23
N ASP A 121 -6.65 -11.91 -4.11
CA ASP A 121 -5.19 -11.84 -4.01
C ASP A 121 -4.71 -10.64 -3.16
N ILE A 122 -5.55 -10.13 -2.28
CA ILE A 122 -5.17 -9.06 -1.34
C ILE A 122 -4.47 -9.63 -0.11
N GLY A 123 -3.51 -8.87 0.39
CA GLY A 123 -3.00 -8.98 1.74
C GLY A 123 -3.58 -7.87 2.60
N ARG A 124 -2.73 -7.23 3.38
CA ARG A 124 -3.11 -6.09 4.21
C ARG A 124 -3.51 -4.88 3.35
N VAL A 125 -4.68 -4.31 3.66
CA VAL A 125 -5.17 -3.05 3.09
C VAL A 125 -5.39 -2.05 4.21
N HIS A 126 -4.86 -0.85 4.08
CA HIS A 126 -5.01 0.19 5.09
C HIS A 126 -4.96 1.59 4.50
N LEU A 127 -5.53 2.54 5.23
CA LEU A 127 -5.33 3.96 5.01
C LEU A 127 -4.19 4.46 5.91
N LEU A 128 -3.35 5.31 5.35
CA LEU A 128 -2.43 6.14 6.09
C LEU A 128 -2.96 7.58 6.04
N LYS A 129 -2.97 8.25 7.19
CA LYS A 129 -3.11 9.69 7.29
C LYS A 129 -1.78 10.26 7.75
N VAL A 130 -1.27 11.26 7.03
CA VAL A 130 -0.03 11.94 7.35
C VAL A 130 -0.37 13.40 7.56
N ASP A 131 -0.33 13.83 8.81
CA ASP A 131 -0.62 15.20 9.20
C ASP A 131 0.65 16.07 9.12
N LYS A 132 0.51 17.37 9.31
CA LYS A 132 1.60 18.34 9.20
C LYS A 132 2.84 17.94 9.99
N GLY A 133 4.00 17.92 9.33
CA GLY A 133 5.26 17.46 9.90
C GLY A 133 5.42 15.95 9.95
N GLY A 134 4.38 15.20 9.58
CA GLY A 134 4.46 13.74 9.45
C GLY A 134 5.35 13.33 8.29
N TYR A 135 6.08 12.24 8.45
CA TYR A 135 7.02 11.77 7.42
C TYR A 135 7.27 10.27 7.48
N PHE A 136 7.64 9.72 6.34
CA PHE A 136 8.30 8.44 6.19
C PHE A 136 9.74 8.71 5.72
N PRO A 137 10.77 8.34 6.49
CA PRO A 137 12.16 8.53 6.08
C PRO A 137 12.45 7.68 4.83
N PRO A 138 13.55 7.97 4.09
CA PRO A 138 13.96 7.16 2.95
C PRO A 138 14.14 5.69 3.36
N HIS A 139 13.36 4.79 2.73
CA HIS A 139 13.40 3.35 2.99
C HIS A 139 12.95 2.55 1.76
N ARG A 140 13.02 1.24 1.86
CA ARG A 140 12.50 0.26 0.88
C ARG A 140 11.61 -0.72 1.61
N ASP A 141 10.45 -1.05 1.07
CA ASP A 141 9.52 -1.98 1.71
C ASP A 141 10.03 -3.43 1.68
N PHE A 142 10.76 -3.79 0.64
CA PHE A 142 11.32 -5.15 0.52
C PHE A 142 12.67 -5.13 -0.21
N ILE A 143 13.48 -6.12 0.15
CA ILE A 143 14.81 -6.33 -0.43
C ILE A 143 14.83 -7.76 -1.01
N GLY A 144 15.19 -7.88 -2.28
CA GLY A 144 15.28 -9.19 -2.95
C GLY A 144 14.99 -9.11 -4.43
N TYR A 145 15.02 -10.26 -5.12
CA TYR A 145 14.86 -10.31 -6.59
C TYR A 145 13.40 -10.18 -7.03
N SER A 146 12.46 -10.71 -6.25
CA SER A 146 11.02 -10.57 -6.53
C SER A 146 10.23 -10.61 -5.22
N PRO A 147 9.34 -9.65 -5.00
CA PRO A 147 8.46 -9.67 -3.85
C PRO A 147 7.37 -10.74 -4.01
N GLU A 148 6.87 -11.26 -2.90
CA GLU A 148 5.64 -12.06 -2.92
C GLU A 148 4.40 -11.18 -3.08
N TYR A 149 4.47 -9.97 -2.53
CA TYR A 149 3.42 -8.95 -2.61
C TYR A 149 3.99 -7.64 -3.12
N PHE A 150 3.17 -6.88 -3.83
CA PHE A 150 3.46 -5.52 -4.25
C PHE A 150 2.39 -4.54 -3.75
N ARG A 151 2.64 -3.24 -3.94
CA ARG A 151 1.72 -2.19 -3.46
C ARG A 151 1.02 -1.51 -4.61
N ILE A 152 -0.28 -1.31 -4.43
CA ILE A 152 -1.08 -0.33 -5.16
C ILE A 152 -1.37 0.80 -4.17
N ILE A 153 -1.20 2.03 -4.61
CA ILE A 153 -1.48 3.20 -3.79
C ILE A 153 -2.47 4.14 -4.46
N CYS A 154 -3.19 4.90 -3.63
CA CYS A 154 -4.01 6.01 -4.06
C CYS A 154 -3.85 7.15 -3.06
N VAL A 155 -3.33 8.29 -3.52
CA VAL A 155 -3.16 9.50 -2.70
C VAL A 155 -4.34 10.42 -2.91
N PHE A 156 -4.89 11.00 -1.84
CA PHE A 156 -6.03 11.91 -1.88
C PHE A 156 -6.08 12.85 -0.65
N GLY A 157 -7.06 13.76 -0.63
CA GLY A 157 -7.16 14.81 0.38
C GLY A 157 -6.25 15.99 0.08
N ASN A 158 -5.57 16.53 1.09
CA ASN A 158 -4.63 17.65 0.91
C ASN A 158 -3.32 17.15 0.29
N CYS A 159 -3.32 17.03 -1.03
CA CYS A 159 -2.23 16.43 -1.79
C CYS A 159 -1.81 17.27 -3.01
N SER A 160 -1.96 18.60 -2.95
CA SER A 160 -1.39 19.50 -3.95
C SER A 160 0.15 19.50 -3.91
N GLU A 161 0.78 20.09 -4.91
CA GLU A 161 2.26 20.16 -5.00
C GLU A 161 2.92 20.89 -3.82
N THR A 162 2.17 21.74 -3.12
CA THR A 162 2.65 22.50 -1.95
C THR A 162 2.34 21.82 -0.63
N ASP A 163 1.48 20.81 -0.61
CA ASP A 163 0.98 20.16 0.61
C ASP A 163 1.92 19.07 1.10
N TYR A 164 2.63 18.40 0.19
CA TYR A 164 3.55 17.32 0.53
C TYR A 164 4.65 17.14 -0.51
N VAL A 165 5.68 16.40 -0.14
CA VAL A 165 6.68 15.87 -1.05
C VAL A 165 6.75 14.35 -0.90
N GLN A 166 6.70 13.66 -2.03
CA GLN A 166 6.97 12.22 -2.10
C GLN A 166 8.11 11.99 -3.09
N MET A 167 9.10 11.22 -2.66
CA MET A 167 10.25 10.85 -3.49
C MET A 167 10.17 9.37 -3.82
N LEU A 168 10.55 9.02 -5.03
CA LEU A 168 10.71 7.64 -5.49
C LEU A 168 11.98 7.57 -6.35
N HIS A 169 12.94 6.74 -5.96
CA HIS A 169 14.23 6.60 -6.64
C HIS A 169 14.92 7.95 -6.92
N ASP A 170 15.02 8.78 -5.87
CA ASP A 170 15.64 10.11 -5.89
C ASP A 170 14.98 11.12 -6.85
N GLN A 171 13.77 10.83 -7.33
CA GLN A 171 12.96 11.74 -8.13
C GLN A 171 11.65 12.08 -7.40
N PRO A 172 11.13 13.30 -7.57
CA PRO A 172 9.79 13.63 -7.10
C PRO A 172 8.75 12.71 -7.76
N PHE A 173 7.95 12.04 -6.94
CA PHE A 173 6.79 11.28 -7.39
C PHE A 173 5.53 12.06 -7.03
N ARG A 174 4.75 12.40 -8.05
CA ARG A 174 3.54 13.23 -7.91
C ARG A 174 2.33 12.50 -8.49
N PRO A 175 1.75 11.58 -7.74
CA PRO A 175 0.53 10.92 -8.17
C PRO A 175 -0.61 11.93 -8.29
N SER A 176 -1.39 11.86 -9.36
CA SER A 176 -2.64 12.60 -9.45
C SER A 176 -3.59 12.11 -8.36
N SER A 177 -4.26 13.05 -7.66
CA SER A 177 -5.24 12.72 -6.61
C SER A 177 -6.25 11.67 -7.09
N SER A 178 -6.65 10.81 -6.16
CA SER A 178 -7.75 9.86 -6.34
C SER A 178 -7.52 8.75 -7.37
N ASN A 179 -6.37 8.73 -8.04
CA ASN A 179 -6.02 7.67 -8.99
C ASN A 179 -5.17 6.59 -8.32
N LEU A 180 -5.35 5.33 -8.76
CA LEU A 180 -4.53 4.23 -8.30
C LEU A 180 -3.24 4.13 -9.12
N TYR A 181 -2.17 3.75 -8.42
CA TYR A 181 -0.85 3.52 -9.00
C TYR A 181 -0.26 2.20 -8.54
N PHE A 182 0.26 1.40 -9.46
CA PHE A 182 1.30 0.44 -9.12
C PHE A 182 2.59 1.21 -8.84
N VAL A 183 3.29 0.89 -7.75
CA VAL A 183 4.56 1.54 -7.40
C VAL A 183 5.60 0.49 -7.01
N ASN A 184 6.80 0.64 -7.57
CA ASN A 184 7.94 -0.22 -7.23
C ASN A 184 8.60 0.26 -5.92
N PHE A 185 8.10 -0.19 -4.80
CA PHE A 185 8.67 0.11 -3.47
C PHE A 185 9.92 -0.69 -3.10
N GLN A 186 10.52 -1.45 -4.02
CA GLN A 186 11.92 -1.87 -3.90
C GLN A 186 12.88 -0.69 -4.13
N LEU A 187 12.42 0.38 -4.78
CA LEU A 187 13.15 1.61 -4.91
C LEU A 187 13.06 2.40 -3.61
N ASN A 188 14.12 3.15 -3.32
CA ASN A 188 14.15 4.03 -2.17
C ASN A 188 13.03 5.09 -2.30
N HIS A 189 12.24 5.25 -1.24
CA HIS A 189 11.12 6.18 -1.25
C HIS A 189 10.93 6.85 0.11
N SER A 190 10.32 8.03 0.09
CA SER A 190 10.03 8.82 1.29
C SER A 190 8.83 9.73 1.06
N VAL A 191 8.19 10.15 2.15
CA VAL A 191 7.07 11.11 2.16
C VAL A 191 7.29 12.10 3.29
N PHE A 192 6.96 13.36 3.05
CA PHE A 192 6.88 14.39 4.07
C PHE A 192 5.65 15.28 3.80
N SER A 193 4.80 15.52 4.83
CA SER A 193 3.62 16.37 4.72
C SER A 193 3.85 17.75 5.34
N PHE A 194 3.44 18.79 4.63
CA PHE A 194 3.45 20.19 5.09
C PHE A 194 2.10 20.63 5.64
N THR A 195 1.04 19.83 5.41
CA THR A 195 -0.35 20.11 5.81
C THR A 195 -0.96 18.91 6.51
N ASP A 196 -2.09 19.11 7.21
CA ASP A 196 -2.89 18.02 7.76
C ASP A 196 -3.75 17.38 6.66
N GLY A 197 -4.15 16.12 6.84
CA GLY A 197 -5.14 15.47 5.99
C GLY A 197 -4.61 15.03 4.63
N LEU A 198 -3.35 14.65 4.52
CA LEU A 198 -2.84 13.82 3.42
C LEU A 198 -3.20 12.37 3.68
N TYR A 199 -3.95 11.75 2.78
CA TYR A 199 -4.34 10.35 2.87
C TYR A 199 -3.70 9.51 1.79
N ASN A 200 -3.36 8.26 2.12
CA ASN A 200 -2.84 7.29 1.19
C ASN A 200 -3.51 5.93 1.45
N LEU A 201 -4.33 5.46 0.51
CA LEU A 201 -4.82 4.09 0.51
C LEU A 201 -3.71 3.18 -0.01
N ILE A 202 -3.35 2.17 0.77
CA ILE A 202 -2.35 1.17 0.42
C ILE A 202 -3.03 -0.19 0.33
N ILE A 203 -2.99 -0.80 -0.86
CA ILE A 203 -3.49 -2.14 -1.12
C ILE A 203 -2.29 -3.03 -1.38
N THR A 204 -2.05 -3.99 -0.50
CA THR A 204 -1.04 -5.03 -0.70
C THR A 204 -1.65 -6.14 -1.54
N VAL A 205 -0.99 -6.50 -2.64
CA VAL A 205 -1.51 -7.44 -3.64
C VAL A 205 -0.48 -8.54 -3.87
N LYS A 206 -0.92 -9.80 -3.86
CA LYS A 206 -0.07 -10.96 -4.15
C LYS A 206 0.35 -10.94 -5.62
N LEU A 207 1.65 -11.16 -5.88
CA LEU A 207 2.19 -11.23 -7.23
C LEU A 207 1.95 -12.60 -7.84
N ASN A 208 1.05 -12.67 -8.81
CA ASN A 208 0.75 -13.84 -9.62
C ASN A 208 0.31 -13.41 -11.03
N GLU A 209 0.04 -14.36 -11.93
CA GLU A 209 -0.37 -14.07 -13.31
C GLU A 209 -1.65 -13.24 -13.39
N ARG A 210 -2.64 -13.53 -12.52
CA ARG A 210 -3.91 -12.78 -12.51
C ARG A 210 -3.67 -11.31 -12.17
N THR A 211 -2.97 -11.02 -11.09
CA THR A 211 -2.73 -9.65 -10.62
C THR A 211 -1.77 -8.90 -11.53
N HIS A 212 -0.78 -9.57 -12.11
CA HIS A 212 0.06 -9.03 -13.16
C HIS A 212 -0.77 -8.57 -14.36
N ASN A 213 -1.66 -9.43 -14.88
CA ASN A 213 -2.52 -9.11 -16.02
C ASN A 213 -3.53 -7.99 -15.69
N LEU A 214 -4.01 -7.90 -14.44
CA LEU A 214 -4.84 -6.78 -13.98
C LEU A 214 -4.06 -5.44 -14.09
N ILE A 215 -2.81 -5.40 -13.64
CA ILE A 215 -2.00 -4.18 -13.78
C ILE A 215 -1.83 -3.80 -15.25
N LEU A 216 -1.48 -4.76 -16.11
CA LEU A 216 -1.31 -4.50 -17.55
C LEU A 216 -2.61 -3.99 -18.19
N SER A 217 -3.75 -4.62 -17.91
CA SER A 217 -5.04 -4.23 -18.49
C SER A 217 -5.50 -2.83 -18.05
N HIS A 218 -5.14 -2.40 -16.86
CA HIS A 218 -5.48 -1.08 -16.33
C HIS A 218 -4.39 -0.02 -16.55
N SER A 219 -3.23 -0.37 -17.06
CA SER A 219 -2.11 0.59 -17.27
C SER A 219 -2.34 1.56 -18.44
N GLY A 220 -3.35 1.32 -19.28
CA GLY A 220 -3.55 2.08 -20.52
C GLY A 220 -2.46 1.84 -21.59
N LEU A 221 -1.52 0.96 -21.31
CA LEU A 221 -0.53 0.49 -22.28
C LEU A 221 -1.24 -0.54 -23.15
N SER A 222 -1.56 -0.15 -24.39
CA SER A 222 -2.07 -1.09 -25.39
C SER A 222 -1.09 -2.25 -25.49
N THR A 223 -1.58 -3.47 -25.31
CA THR A 223 -0.82 -4.67 -25.70
C THR A 223 -0.49 -4.53 -27.19
N LEU A 224 0.78 -4.25 -27.48
CA LEU A 224 1.33 -4.29 -28.83
C LEU A 224 1.28 -5.71 -29.35
#